data_0d118c5eb0f301148d43352e86fb82a4
#
_entry.id   0d118c5eb0f301148d43352e86fb82a4
#
_cell.length_a   1.000
_cell.length_b   1.000
_cell.length_c   1.000
_cell.angle_alpha   90.00
_cell.angle_beta   90.00
_cell.angle_gamma   90.00
#
_symmetry.space_group_name_H-M   'P 1'
#
loop_
_entity.id
_entity.type
_entity.pdbx_description
1 polymer ?
#
loop_
_entity_poly.entity_id
_entity_poly.type
_entity_poly.pdbx_seq_one_letter_code
_entity_poly.pdbx_strand_id
1 'polypeptide(L)'
;MYVLCNWSDRQMQTNSSNFGERISLPDSWQRKALGYLRDGKDVVLHAPTGAGKTYVFEQLIESGWKGRAVYTVPTRALANDKFREWKKRGWEVGLATGDLRYQTDSRVIVATLETQRSAMLRGEGPDLFVVDEYQLLGDPQRGPGYEITLSMAPPNVRLLLMSGSVSNPGEVADWLESHGRSVELVSEFVRPVPLEEVFAEALLKRPFRGRKIRGHWPKLVAGALSAGMGPILLFAPRRKAAEELARQLGAELPDTDPLELTAEQKKIAGKELSGLLRKRIAYHHSGLEYHSRAGVVEPLAKTGQLQVVIATTGLGAGVNFSMRSVLVTDREYRVDDGLHFLRPDELLQMFGRAGRRGLDDRGFVIVTPKQARLNDGRPLKLKRSQTLDWPAILRVMNYAYKRGEDHLDAARNLAHRLFSEENVRLGLRDSINKISMQIDQVFEKKELPKEDGGRNQVIEMRNFAGLWERRGGQCQAPLGEAFALHKGEWVKALTLPDTLGKVKMGNPCRFGDKKNLTY
;
A
#
# COMPACT_ATOMS: atom_id res chain seq x y z
N MET A 1 -26.18 38.11 -32.10
CA MET A 1 -26.01 37.17 -33.22
C MET A 1 -25.20 35.99 -32.67
N TYR A 2 -25.91 34.98 -32.15
CA TYR A 2 -25.34 33.81 -31.47
C TYR A 2 -25.34 32.67 -32.46
N VAL A 3 -24.16 32.12 -32.73
CA VAL A 3 -24.03 30.91 -33.53
C VAL A 3 -24.20 29.71 -32.62
N LEU A 4 -25.32 29.03 -32.74
CA LEU A 4 -25.59 27.70 -32.20
C LEU A 4 -24.83 26.68 -33.05
N CYS A 5 -23.79 26.09 -32.57
CA CYS A 5 -23.20 24.89 -33.17
C CYS A 5 -24.02 23.66 -32.78
N ASN A 6 -24.82 23.21 -33.74
CA ASN A 6 -25.48 21.92 -33.77
C ASN A 6 -24.42 20.79 -33.75
N TRP A 7 -24.52 19.91 -32.77
CA TRP A 7 -23.89 18.60 -32.80
C TRP A 7 -24.94 17.58 -33.26
N SER A 8 -25.05 17.39 -34.55
CA SER A 8 -25.73 16.23 -35.13
C SER A 8 -24.81 15.61 -36.19
N ASP A 9 -24.72 14.31 -36.13
CA ASP A 9 -24.31 13.37 -37.16
C ASP A 9 -22.88 13.40 -37.70
N ARG A 10 -22.03 12.56 -37.09
CA ARG A 10 -21.14 11.70 -37.88
C ARG A 10 -21.13 10.28 -37.32
N GLN A 11 -21.93 9.43 -37.94
CA GLN A 11 -21.69 8.00 -38.02
C GLN A 11 -20.29 7.82 -38.62
N MET A 12 -19.32 7.37 -37.84
CA MET A 12 -18.09 6.82 -38.37
C MET A 12 -18.26 5.33 -38.54
N GLN A 13 -18.39 4.95 -39.79
CA GLN A 13 -18.18 3.62 -40.30
C GLN A 13 -16.83 3.07 -39.80
N THR A 14 -16.89 1.88 -39.26
CA THR A 14 -15.73 1.02 -38.97
C THR A 14 -15.02 0.71 -40.28
N ASN A 15 -13.89 1.35 -40.51
CA ASN A 15 -12.86 0.82 -41.39
C ASN A 15 -11.57 0.66 -40.58
N SER A 16 -11.21 -0.58 -40.37
CA SER A 16 -9.92 -1.04 -39.91
C SER A 16 -8.82 -0.56 -40.85
N SER A 17 -8.06 0.43 -40.43
CA SER A 17 -6.71 0.64 -40.91
C SER A 17 -5.86 1.15 -39.76
N ASN A 18 -4.94 0.30 -39.32
CA ASN A 18 -3.82 0.63 -38.46
C ASN A 18 -3.03 1.80 -38.99
N PHE A 19 -3.33 3.02 -38.54
CA PHE A 19 -2.38 4.15 -38.63
C PHE A 19 -2.71 5.13 -37.50
N GLY A 20 -1.87 5.17 -36.48
CA GLY A 20 -1.90 6.22 -35.48
C GLY A 20 -1.76 5.80 -34.04
N GLU A 21 -0.90 4.83 -33.69
CA GLU A 21 -0.31 4.85 -32.37
C GLU A 21 0.38 6.20 -32.23
N ARG A 22 -0.19 7.08 -31.41
CA ARG A 22 0.48 8.33 -31.03
C ARG A 22 1.77 7.91 -30.34
N ILE A 23 2.91 8.06 -31.02
CA ILE A 23 4.24 7.88 -30.44
C ILE A 23 4.34 8.89 -29.31
N SER A 24 4.10 8.43 -28.08
CA SER A 24 4.28 9.25 -26.89
C SER A 24 5.78 9.26 -26.58
N LEU A 25 6.44 10.35 -26.91
CA LEU A 25 7.86 10.53 -26.53
C LEU A 25 7.96 10.64 -25.02
N PRO A 26 8.92 9.95 -24.39
CA PRO A 26 9.16 10.08 -22.96
C PRO A 26 9.60 11.50 -22.60
N ASP A 27 9.13 12.00 -21.47
CA ASP A 27 9.57 13.27 -20.89
C ASP A 27 11.07 13.24 -20.60
N SER A 28 11.71 14.41 -20.43
CA SER A 28 13.15 14.51 -20.21
C SER A 28 13.64 13.70 -18.99
N TRP A 29 12.90 13.76 -17.89
CA TRP A 29 13.20 13.01 -16.68
C TRP A 29 12.99 11.50 -16.88
N GLN A 30 12.02 11.07 -17.68
CA GLN A 30 11.82 9.66 -18.01
C GLN A 30 12.98 9.10 -18.83
N ARG A 31 13.45 9.87 -19.82
CA ARG A 31 14.65 9.53 -20.62
C ARG A 31 15.90 9.43 -19.75
N LYS A 32 16.05 10.32 -18.76
CA LYS A 32 17.15 10.28 -17.78
C LYS A 32 17.13 8.99 -16.98
N ALA A 33 15.96 8.65 -16.40
CA ALA A 33 15.78 7.41 -15.65
C ALA A 33 16.08 6.17 -16.50
N LEU A 34 15.60 6.14 -17.75
CA LEU A 34 15.88 5.07 -18.71
C LEU A 34 17.36 4.94 -19.03
N GLY A 35 18.07 6.06 -19.21
CA GLY A 35 19.51 6.09 -19.44
C GLY A 35 20.26 5.43 -18.28
N TYR A 36 20.02 5.87 -17.06
CA TYR A 36 20.66 5.32 -15.87
C TYR A 36 20.41 3.82 -15.66
N LEU A 37 19.16 3.38 -15.88
CA LEU A 37 18.84 1.94 -15.82
C LEU A 37 19.59 1.12 -16.87
N ARG A 38 19.77 1.65 -18.09
CA ARG A 38 20.56 1.00 -19.14
C ARG A 38 22.04 0.96 -18.82
N ASP A 39 22.56 2.02 -18.19
CA ASP A 39 23.95 2.13 -17.75
C ASP A 39 24.28 1.27 -16.51
N GLY A 40 23.32 0.49 -16.02
CA GLY A 40 23.56 -0.42 -14.91
C GLY A 40 23.35 0.19 -13.52
N LYS A 41 22.85 1.41 -13.43
CA LYS A 41 22.62 2.09 -12.16
C LYS A 41 21.25 1.78 -11.58
N ASP A 42 21.13 1.83 -10.28
CA ASP A 42 19.86 1.86 -9.58
C ASP A 42 19.22 3.24 -9.70
N VAL A 43 17.91 3.31 -9.68
CA VAL A 43 17.20 4.59 -9.80
C VAL A 43 16.17 4.74 -8.69
N VAL A 44 16.29 5.85 -7.94
CA VAL A 44 15.23 6.36 -7.07
C VAL A 44 14.48 7.44 -7.84
N LEU A 45 13.23 7.16 -8.16
CA LEU A 45 12.39 8.02 -8.99
C LEU A 45 11.33 8.71 -8.15
N HIS A 46 11.40 10.02 -8.04
CA HIS A 46 10.40 10.86 -7.39
C HIS A 46 9.66 11.68 -8.44
N ALA A 47 8.36 11.40 -8.63
CA ALA A 47 7.53 12.19 -9.54
C ALA A 47 6.06 12.17 -9.07
N PRO A 48 5.28 13.24 -9.33
CA PRO A 48 3.89 13.35 -8.90
C PRO A 48 3.02 12.18 -9.38
N THR A 49 1.93 11.93 -8.68
CA THR A 49 0.91 10.98 -9.14
C THR A 49 0.35 11.43 -10.48
N GLY A 50 0.24 10.50 -11.43
CA GLY A 50 -0.21 10.80 -12.80
C GLY A 50 0.88 11.33 -13.74
N ALA A 51 2.13 11.54 -13.29
CA ALA A 51 3.24 11.97 -14.14
C ALA A 51 3.72 10.89 -15.14
N GLY A 52 3.33 9.63 -14.93
CA GLY A 52 3.77 8.53 -15.82
C GLY A 52 5.00 7.79 -15.34
N LYS A 53 5.17 7.61 -14.03
CA LYS A 53 6.28 6.82 -13.44
C LYS A 53 6.35 5.40 -14.02
N THR A 54 5.22 4.71 -14.10
CA THR A 54 5.13 3.35 -14.66
C THR A 54 5.61 3.27 -16.11
N TYR A 55 5.45 4.36 -16.87
CA TYR A 55 5.88 4.44 -18.26
C TYR A 55 7.40 4.24 -18.43
N VAL A 56 8.21 4.62 -17.42
CA VAL A 56 9.66 4.35 -17.44
C VAL A 56 9.93 2.84 -17.52
N PHE A 57 9.24 2.07 -16.70
CA PHE A 57 9.36 0.61 -16.75
C PHE A 57 8.83 0.05 -18.07
N GLU A 58 7.65 0.48 -18.49
CA GLU A 58 7.02 0.02 -19.74
C GLU A 58 7.94 0.28 -20.94
N GLN A 59 8.50 1.48 -21.05
CA GLN A 59 9.46 1.83 -22.11
C GLN A 59 10.76 1.04 -22.03
N LEU A 60 11.25 0.73 -20.84
CA LEU A 60 12.45 -0.11 -20.69
C LEU A 60 12.21 -1.52 -21.25
N ILE A 61 11.06 -2.12 -20.92
CA ILE A 61 10.70 -3.47 -21.42
C ILE A 61 10.48 -3.46 -22.92
N GLU A 62 9.71 -2.48 -23.45
CA GLU A 62 9.41 -2.36 -24.87
C GLU A 62 10.63 -2.03 -25.72
N SER A 63 11.61 -1.32 -25.15
CA SER A 63 12.88 -1.02 -25.84
C SER A 63 13.89 -2.18 -25.84
N GLY A 64 13.48 -3.38 -25.45
CA GLY A 64 14.28 -4.60 -25.62
C GLY A 64 15.06 -5.04 -24.37
N TRP A 65 14.60 -4.70 -23.17
CA TRP A 65 15.15 -5.29 -21.95
C TRP A 65 15.08 -6.83 -22.00
N LYS A 66 16.23 -7.50 -21.88
CA LYS A 66 16.32 -8.96 -22.06
C LYS A 66 16.26 -9.72 -20.74
N GLY A 67 16.60 -9.08 -19.63
CA GLY A 67 16.64 -9.69 -18.31
C GLY A 67 15.24 -9.98 -17.73
N ARG A 68 15.21 -10.77 -16.67
CA ARG A 68 14.00 -10.99 -15.88
C ARG A 68 13.69 -9.74 -15.05
N ALA A 69 12.44 -9.27 -15.13
CA ALA A 69 12.00 -8.09 -14.40
C ALA A 69 10.82 -8.43 -13.48
N VAL A 70 10.88 -7.97 -12.24
CA VAL A 70 9.77 -8.06 -11.29
C VAL A 70 9.29 -6.66 -10.95
N TYR A 71 8.03 -6.39 -11.24
CA TYR A 71 7.35 -5.14 -10.92
C TYR A 71 6.45 -5.34 -9.70
N THR A 72 6.83 -4.75 -8.56
CA THR A 72 6.05 -4.90 -7.34
C THR A 72 5.12 -3.72 -7.12
N VAL A 73 3.91 -4.03 -6.67
CA VAL A 73 2.85 -3.05 -6.39
C VAL A 73 2.29 -3.24 -4.96
N PRO A 74 1.69 -2.20 -4.39
CA PRO A 74 1.21 -2.22 -3.02
C PRO A 74 0.13 -3.27 -2.71
N THR A 75 -0.73 -3.58 -3.65
CA THR A 75 -1.91 -4.44 -3.40
C THR A 75 -2.08 -5.50 -4.45
N ARG A 76 -2.69 -6.63 -4.06
CA ARG A 76 -3.07 -7.72 -4.96
C ARG A 76 -3.98 -7.25 -6.10
N ALA A 77 -4.88 -6.29 -5.81
CA ALA A 77 -5.77 -5.72 -6.81
C ALA A 77 -4.97 -5.01 -7.91
N LEU A 78 -4.02 -4.13 -7.53
CA LEU A 78 -3.14 -3.46 -8.48
C LEU A 78 -2.27 -4.45 -9.27
N ALA A 79 -1.81 -5.53 -8.63
CA ALA A 79 -1.05 -6.58 -9.31
C ALA A 79 -1.90 -7.24 -10.42
N ASN A 80 -3.13 -7.62 -10.11
CA ASN A 80 -4.06 -8.19 -11.07
C ASN A 80 -4.39 -7.23 -12.22
N ASP A 81 -4.55 -5.93 -11.91
CA ASP A 81 -4.86 -4.91 -12.91
C ASP A 81 -3.70 -4.71 -13.88
N LYS A 82 -2.47 -4.57 -13.36
CA LYS A 82 -1.26 -4.44 -14.19
C LYS A 82 -0.98 -5.70 -15.01
N PHE A 83 -1.16 -6.88 -14.42
CA PHE A 83 -1.06 -8.15 -15.13
C PHE A 83 -2.01 -8.19 -16.34
N ARG A 84 -3.28 -7.84 -16.17
CA ARG A 84 -4.26 -7.80 -17.26
C ARG A 84 -3.96 -6.75 -18.30
N GLU A 85 -3.53 -5.57 -17.85
CA GLU A 85 -3.16 -4.46 -18.73
C GLU A 85 -2.02 -4.88 -19.67
N TRP A 86 -0.93 -5.41 -19.13
CA TRP A 86 0.22 -5.80 -19.92
C TRP A 86 -0.01 -7.06 -20.75
N LYS A 87 -0.81 -8.01 -20.24
CA LYS A 87 -1.24 -9.16 -21.03
C LYS A 87 -2.08 -8.75 -22.25
N LYS A 88 -2.95 -7.73 -22.12
CA LYS A 88 -3.70 -7.17 -23.26
C LYS A 88 -2.81 -6.47 -24.28
N ARG A 89 -1.65 -5.93 -23.85
CA ARG A 89 -0.63 -5.38 -24.74
C ARG A 89 0.22 -6.46 -25.43
N GLY A 90 -0.05 -7.73 -25.18
CA GLY A 90 0.69 -8.84 -25.78
C GLY A 90 1.99 -9.21 -25.06
N TRP A 91 2.23 -8.69 -23.83
CA TRP A 91 3.42 -9.03 -23.10
C TRP A 91 3.33 -10.46 -22.51
N GLU A 92 4.47 -11.14 -22.50
CA GLU A 92 4.65 -12.36 -21.71
C GLU A 92 4.85 -11.97 -20.24
N VAL A 93 3.76 -12.03 -19.48
CA VAL A 93 3.72 -11.54 -18.11
C VAL A 93 3.18 -12.61 -17.16
N GLY A 94 3.87 -12.79 -16.02
CA GLY A 94 3.44 -13.64 -14.91
C GLY A 94 2.86 -12.81 -13.76
N LEU A 95 2.26 -13.49 -12.80
CA LEU A 95 1.66 -12.91 -11.61
C LEU A 95 2.11 -13.67 -10.35
N ALA A 96 2.55 -12.94 -9.32
CA ALA A 96 2.90 -13.50 -8.02
C ALA A 96 2.33 -12.64 -6.89
N THR A 97 1.24 -13.10 -6.30
CA THR A 97 0.61 -12.51 -5.11
C THR A 97 0.54 -13.53 -3.98
N GLY A 98 0.14 -13.12 -2.78
CA GLY A 98 0.07 -14.03 -1.64
C GLY A 98 -0.90 -15.21 -1.82
N ASP A 99 -1.90 -15.07 -2.69
CA ASP A 99 -2.97 -16.03 -2.95
C ASP A 99 -2.90 -16.65 -4.35
N LEU A 100 -2.17 -16.05 -5.29
CA LEU A 100 -2.13 -16.52 -6.67
C LEU A 100 -0.72 -16.45 -7.26
N ARG A 101 -0.32 -17.56 -7.91
CA ARG A 101 0.90 -17.65 -8.72
C ARG A 101 0.52 -18.15 -10.10
N TYR A 102 0.92 -17.41 -11.12
CA TYR A 102 0.64 -17.75 -12.51
C TYR A 102 1.82 -17.37 -13.39
N GLN A 103 2.33 -18.33 -14.17
CA GLN A 103 3.46 -18.14 -15.08
C GLN A 103 4.65 -17.38 -14.45
N THR A 104 5.09 -17.83 -13.27
CA THR A 104 6.15 -17.14 -12.49
C THR A 104 7.54 -17.24 -13.13
N ASP A 105 7.68 -17.96 -14.22
CA ASP A 105 8.91 -18.07 -15.03
C ASP A 105 8.93 -17.07 -16.20
N SER A 106 7.85 -16.29 -16.38
CA SER A 106 7.79 -15.23 -17.39
C SER A 106 8.89 -14.20 -17.19
N ARG A 107 9.32 -13.58 -18.29
CA ARG A 107 10.34 -12.52 -18.28
C ARG A 107 9.92 -11.33 -17.44
N VAL A 108 8.65 -10.95 -17.49
CA VAL A 108 8.08 -9.88 -16.65
C VAL A 108 7.11 -10.52 -15.66
N ILE A 109 7.26 -10.19 -14.38
CA ILE A 109 6.36 -10.65 -13.33
C ILE A 109 5.79 -9.43 -12.61
N VAL A 110 4.47 -9.38 -12.48
CA VAL A 110 3.81 -8.45 -11.56
C VAL A 110 3.63 -9.14 -10.22
N ALA A 111 4.03 -8.48 -9.15
CA ALA A 111 4.05 -9.12 -7.83
C ALA A 111 3.64 -8.18 -6.70
N THR A 112 3.35 -8.74 -5.52
CA THR A 112 3.48 -7.99 -4.26
C THR A 112 4.87 -8.26 -3.69
N LEU A 113 5.49 -7.25 -3.06
CA LEU A 113 6.88 -7.33 -2.60
C LEU A 113 7.11 -8.51 -1.66
N GLU A 114 6.14 -8.80 -0.81
CA GLU A 114 6.21 -9.89 0.16
C GLU A 114 6.47 -11.26 -0.48
N THR A 115 6.01 -11.47 -1.71
CA THR A 115 6.23 -12.74 -2.42
C THR A 115 7.67 -12.91 -2.92
N GLN A 116 8.41 -11.82 -3.06
CA GLN A 116 9.78 -11.79 -3.56
C GLN A 116 10.83 -11.82 -2.43
N ARG A 117 10.42 -11.48 -1.21
CA ARG A 117 11.31 -11.36 -0.06
C ARG A 117 12.20 -12.59 0.16
N SER A 118 11.61 -13.78 0.11
CA SER A 118 12.37 -15.01 0.36
C SER A 118 13.47 -15.28 -0.67
N ALA A 119 13.26 -14.93 -1.93
CA ALA A 119 14.28 -15.04 -2.98
C ALA A 119 15.42 -14.05 -2.72
N MET A 120 15.10 -12.79 -2.43
CA MET A 120 16.10 -11.76 -2.11
C MET A 120 16.96 -12.14 -0.90
N LEU A 121 16.34 -12.70 0.16
CA LEU A 121 17.06 -13.17 1.35
C LEU A 121 18.01 -14.35 1.08
N ARG A 122 17.76 -15.13 0.02
CA ARG A 122 18.68 -16.21 -0.41
C ARG A 122 19.78 -15.73 -1.34
N GLY A 123 19.79 -14.46 -1.71
CA GLY A 123 20.69 -13.92 -2.71
C GLY A 123 20.23 -14.19 -4.15
N GLU A 124 18.96 -14.58 -4.32
CA GLU A 124 18.33 -14.84 -5.61
C GLU A 124 17.42 -13.65 -5.95
N GLY A 125 17.56 -13.10 -7.13
CA GLY A 125 16.74 -11.97 -7.55
C GLY A 125 16.55 -11.90 -9.06
N PRO A 126 15.65 -11.04 -9.55
CA PRO A 126 15.55 -10.74 -10.98
C PRO A 126 16.68 -9.82 -11.40
N ASP A 127 16.87 -9.61 -12.70
CA ASP A 127 17.83 -8.62 -13.21
C ASP A 127 17.36 -7.19 -12.95
N LEU A 128 16.03 -6.97 -12.86
CA LEU A 128 15.42 -5.68 -12.50
C LEU A 128 14.30 -5.90 -11.47
N PHE A 129 14.41 -5.22 -10.34
CA PHE A 129 13.40 -5.23 -9.30
C PHE A 129 12.81 -3.83 -9.12
N VAL A 130 11.52 -3.70 -9.43
CA VAL A 130 10.80 -2.43 -9.36
C VAL A 130 9.93 -2.41 -8.12
N VAL A 131 10.03 -1.33 -7.34
CA VAL A 131 9.18 -1.09 -6.17
C VAL A 131 8.34 0.15 -6.44
N ASP A 132 7.08 -0.08 -6.82
CA ASP A 132 6.10 0.98 -6.96
C ASP A 132 5.55 1.36 -5.58
N GLU A 133 5.46 2.66 -5.30
CA GLU A 133 5.04 3.23 -4.02
C GLU A 133 5.97 2.81 -2.86
N TYR A 134 7.29 3.08 -3.00
CA TYR A 134 8.29 2.72 -1.99
C TYR A 134 8.13 3.45 -0.63
N GLN A 135 7.23 4.45 -0.50
CA GLN A 135 6.88 5.04 0.79
C GLN A 135 6.32 4.02 1.80
N LEU A 136 5.93 2.83 1.33
CA LEU A 136 5.55 1.72 2.21
C LEU A 136 6.72 1.21 3.08
N LEU A 137 7.95 1.62 2.83
CA LEU A 137 9.08 1.48 3.77
C LEU A 137 8.75 2.05 5.16
N GLY A 138 7.97 3.13 5.24
CA GLY A 138 7.52 3.74 6.50
C GLY A 138 6.26 3.13 7.11
N ASP A 139 5.63 2.16 6.45
CA ASP A 139 4.41 1.52 6.95
C ASP A 139 4.70 0.66 8.19
N PRO A 140 3.94 0.81 9.30
CA PRO A 140 4.21 0.09 10.54
C PRO A 140 4.18 -1.44 10.41
N GLN A 141 3.35 -1.97 9.52
CA GLN A 141 3.17 -3.42 9.35
C GLN A 141 4.02 -3.99 8.20
N ARG A 142 4.11 -3.27 7.10
CA ARG A 142 4.77 -3.73 5.86
C ARG A 142 6.20 -3.22 5.72
N GLY A 143 6.49 -2.05 6.30
CA GLY A 143 7.78 -1.38 6.18
C GLY A 143 8.98 -2.24 6.52
N PRO A 144 9.00 -3.00 7.63
CA PRO A 144 10.12 -3.89 7.95
C PRO A 144 10.40 -4.94 6.87
N GLY A 145 9.34 -5.44 6.21
CA GLY A 145 9.49 -6.38 5.10
C GLY A 145 10.09 -5.74 3.84
N TYR A 146 9.67 -4.50 3.53
CA TYR A 146 10.24 -3.70 2.44
C TYR A 146 11.72 -3.37 2.68
N GLU A 147 12.01 -2.87 3.87
CA GLU A 147 13.36 -2.52 4.32
C GLU A 147 14.34 -3.68 4.17
N ILE A 148 14.01 -4.83 4.75
CA ILE A 148 14.86 -6.01 4.68
C ILE A 148 15.02 -6.53 3.26
N THR A 149 13.95 -6.52 2.45
CA THR A 149 14.02 -6.97 1.06
C THR A 149 14.98 -6.12 0.25
N LEU A 150 14.94 -4.79 0.41
CA LEU A 150 15.83 -3.86 -0.29
C LEU A 150 17.25 -3.91 0.25
N SER A 151 17.44 -3.97 1.58
CA SER A 151 18.77 -4.09 2.21
C SER A 151 19.52 -5.34 1.77
N MET A 152 18.78 -6.43 1.51
CA MET A 152 19.34 -7.74 1.14
C MET A 152 19.31 -8.00 -0.37
N ALA A 153 18.89 -7.02 -1.17
CA ALA A 153 18.88 -7.17 -2.61
C ALA A 153 20.29 -7.46 -3.14
N PRO A 154 20.50 -8.53 -3.91
CA PRO A 154 21.80 -8.89 -4.44
C PRO A 154 22.41 -7.75 -5.28
N PRO A 155 23.73 -7.56 -5.32
CA PRO A 155 24.39 -6.48 -6.05
C PRO A 155 24.10 -6.49 -7.56
N ASN A 156 23.86 -7.66 -8.13
CA ASN A 156 23.53 -7.82 -9.56
C ASN A 156 22.07 -7.48 -9.89
N VAL A 157 21.19 -7.37 -8.90
CA VAL A 157 19.79 -6.94 -9.07
C VAL A 157 19.75 -5.43 -9.20
N ARG A 158 19.27 -4.91 -10.32
CA ARG A 158 19.03 -3.48 -10.51
C ARG A 158 17.72 -3.07 -9.83
N LEU A 159 17.74 -1.95 -9.13
CA LEU A 159 16.59 -1.42 -8.40
C LEU A 159 16.01 -0.20 -9.12
N LEU A 160 14.67 -0.17 -9.23
CA LEU A 160 13.91 1.02 -9.60
C LEU A 160 12.85 1.27 -8.52
N LEU A 161 13.07 2.26 -7.68
CA LEU A 161 12.15 2.67 -6.63
C LEU A 161 11.35 3.88 -7.09
N MET A 162 10.03 3.82 -7.05
CA MET A 162 9.15 4.88 -7.53
C MET A 162 8.17 5.35 -6.47
N SER A 163 8.08 6.66 -6.26
CA SER A 163 7.08 7.30 -5.39
C SER A 163 6.85 8.75 -5.81
N GLY A 164 5.76 9.33 -5.36
CA GLY A 164 5.47 10.76 -5.51
C GLY A 164 5.04 11.41 -4.19
N SER A 165 5.09 10.66 -3.08
CA SER A 165 4.61 11.12 -1.77
C SER A 165 5.69 11.17 -0.67
N VAL A 166 6.97 10.99 -1.05
CA VAL A 166 8.13 11.04 -0.14
C VAL A 166 8.82 12.39 -0.26
N SER A 167 9.07 13.09 0.85
CA SER A 167 9.75 14.40 0.83
C SER A 167 11.28 14.32 0.92
N ASN A 168 11.85 13.15 1.24
CA ASN A 168 13.29 12.90 1.40
C ASN A 168 13.80 11.76 0.49
N PRO A 169 13.56 11.79 -0.83
CA PRO A 169 14.00 10.73 -1.73
C PRO A 169 15.53 10.62 -1.80
N GLY A 170 16.28 11.71 -1.53
CA GLY A 170 17.74 11.71 -1.42
C GLY A 170 18.24 10.79 -0.31
N GLU A 171 17.65 10.86 0.89
CA GLU A 171 18.02 9.96 2.00
C GLU A 171 17.83 8.48 1.65
N VAL A 172 16.88 8.16 0.78
CA VAL A 172 16.66 6.78 0.29
C VAL A 172 17.75 6.38 -0.70
N ALA A 173 18.18 7.29 -1.58
CA ALA A 173 19.30 7.06 -2.48
C ALA A 173 20.60 6.87 -1.69
N ASP A 174 20.93 7.77 -0.75
CA ASP A 174 22.10 7.69 0.12
C ASP A 174 22.13 6.38 0.92
N TRP A 175 20.96 5.95 1.41
CA TRP A 175 20.83 4.68 2.11
C TRP A 175 21.19 3.48 1.22
N LEU A 176 20.73 3.44 -0.02
CA LEU A 176 21.08 2.38 -0.97
C LEU A 176 22.57 2.46 -1.35
N GLU A 177 23.13 3.67 -1.52
CA GLU A 177 24.56 3.87 -1.78
C GLU A 177 25.43 3.37 -0.62
N SER A 178 24.98 3.51 0.63
CA SER A 178 25.68 2.96 1.80
C SER A 178 25.84 1.44 1.77
N HIS A 179 25.07 0.76 0.92
CA HIS A 179 25.21 -0.68 0.65
C HIS A 179 26.17 -1.01 -0.49
N GLY A 180 26.90 -0.02 -1.00
CA GLY A 180 27.83 -0.17 -2.13
C GLY A 180 27.15 -0.21 -3.49
N ARG A 181 25.91 0.29 -3.60
CA ARG A 181 25.16 0.36 -4.86
C ARG A 181 25.44 1.68 -5.58
N SER A 182 25.38 1.67 -6.91
CA SER A 182 25.44 2.90 -7.71
C SER A 182 24.01 3.39 -7.96
N VAL A 183 23.62 4.47 -7.31
CA VAL A 183 22.24 4.98 -7.30
C VAL A 183 22.16 6.36 -7.93
N GLU A 184 21.11 6.61 -8.69
CA GLU A 184 20.81 7.93 -9.25
C GLU A 184 19.42 8.37 -8.81
N LEU A 185 19.34 9.60 -8.32
CA LEU A 185 18.07 10.23 -7.98
C LEU A 185 17.54 11.01 -9.19
N VAL A 186 16.34 10.64 -9.63
CA VAL A 186 15.60 11.36 -10.66
C VAL A 186 14.37 11.98 -10.05
N SER A 187 14.28 13.31 -10.02
CA SER A 187 13.15 14.03 -9.44
C SER A 187 12.44 14.88 -10.49
N GLU A 188 11.11 14.81 -10.47
CA GLU A 188 10.22 15.67 -11.19
C GLU A 188 9.18 16.24 -10.22
N PHE A 189 8.97 17.54 -10.24
CA PHE A 189 8.04 18.21 -9.33
C PHE A 189 6.83 18.79 -10.04
N VAL A 190 6.93 18.95 -11.36
CA VAL A 190 5.86 19.55 -12.16
C VAL A 190 4.82 18.49 -12.52
N ARG A 191 3.57 18.75 -12.17
CA ARG A 191 2.47 17.89 -12.61
C ARG A 191 2.14 18.14 -14.07
N PRO A 192 1.92 17.08 -14.87
CA PRO A 192 1.47 17.23 -16.26
C PRO A 192 0.14 17.98 -16.40
N VAL A 193 -0.76 17.79 -15.43
CA VAL A 193 -2.05 18.50 -15.34
C VAL A 193 -2.05 19.28 -14.02
N PRO A 194 -1.97 20.62 -14.03
CA PRO A 194 -1.99 21.43 -12.82
C PRO A 194 -3.33 21.30 -12.09
N LEU A 195 -3.29 21.44 -10.77
CA LEU A 195 -4.47 21.39 -9.91
C LEU A 195 -4.90 22.79 -9.49
N GLU A 196 -6.21 22.99 -9.49
CA GLU A 196 -6.86 24.22 -9.05
C GLU A 196 -7.85 23.90 -7.92
N GLU A 197 -7.79 24.68 -6.84
CA GLU A 197 -8.72 24.55 -5.72
C GLU A 197 -9.99 25.35 -6.01
N VAL A 198 -11.15 24.70 -5.84
CA VAL A 198 -12.47 25.34 -6.06
C VAL A 198 -13.33 25.18 -4.82
N PHE A 199 -13.79 26.30 -4.28
CA PHE A 199 -14.63 26.31 -3.10
C PHE A 199 -16.09 25.94 -3.42
N ALA A 200 -16.65 25.05 -2.62
CA ALA A 200 -18.01 24.51 -2.78
C ALA A 200 -19.09 25.58 -2.79
N GLU A 201 -18.90 26.68 -2.03
CA GLU A 201 -19.86 27.79 -1.96
C GLU A 201 -20.13 28.42 -3.34
N ALA A 202 -19.12 28.53 -4.18
CA ALA A 202 -19.27 29.06 -5.53
C ALA A 202 -20.11 28.14 -6.41
N LEU A 203 -20.02 26.83 -6.19
CA LEU A 203 -20.76 25.81 -6.94
C LEU A 203 -22.21 25.68 -6.45
N LEU A 204 -22.43 25.78 -5.14
CA LEU A 204 -23.76 25.70 -4.52
C LEU A 204 -24.67 26.88 -4.86
N LYS A 205 -24.09 28.05 -5.17
CA LYS A 205 -24.82 29.27 -5.58
C LYS A 205 -25.21 29.27 -7.06
N ARG A 206 -24.71 28.34 -7.86
CA ARG A 206 -25.04 28.29 -9.29
C ARG A 206 -26.53 27.94 -9.49
N PRO A 207 -27.24 28.74 -10.27
CA PRO A 207 -28.64 28.45 -10.58
C PRO A 207 -28.70 27.17 -11.43
N PHE A 208 -29.48 26.23 -10.97
CA PHE A 208 -29.77 25.01 -11.71
C PHE A 208 -31.13 25.16 -12.42
N ARG A 209 -31.14 25.07 -13.76
CA ARG A 209 -32.38 25.07 -14.55
C ARG A 209 -32.95 23.65 -14.53
N GLY A 210 -34.10 23.45 -13.88
CA GLY A 210 -34.77 22.16 -13.86
C GLY A 210 -35.37 21.80 -12.50
N ARG A 211 -35.49 20.50 -12.23
CA ARG A 211 -36.03 19.96 -10.98
C ARG A 211 -35.20 20.42 -9.77
N LYS A 212 -35.86 20.79 -8.67
CA LYS A 212 -35.20 21.16 -7.42
C LYS A 212 -34.44 19.97 -6.84
N ILE A 213 -33.11 20.07 -6.78
CA ILE A 213 -32.21 19.05 -6.21
C ILE A 213 -32.22 19.17 -4.69
N ARG A 214 -32.37 18.06 -3.98
CA ARG A 214 -32.34 17.99 -2.52
C ARG A 214 -30.99 17.46 -2.02
N GLY A 215 -30.59 17.90 -0.82
CA GLY A 215 -29.35 17.49 -0.17
C GLY A 215 -28.13 18.32 -0.57
N HIS A 216 -27.16 18.35 0.34
CA HIS A 216 -25.92 19.14 0.16
C HIS A 216 -25.06 18.57 -0.99
N TRP A 217 -24.74 17.29 -0.92
CA TRP A 217 -23.86 16.63 -1.90
C TRP A 217 -24.46 16.61 -3.33
N PRO A 218 -25.74 16.26 -3.53
CA PRO A 218 -26.31 16.33 -4.87
C PRO A 218 -26.30 17.74 -5.48
N LYS A 219 -26.58 18.78 -4.67
CA LYS A 219 -26.49 20.18 -5.14
C LYS A 219 -25.06 20.55 -5.54
N LEU A 220 -24.09 20.19 -4.70
CA LEU A 220 -22.68 20.47 -4.97
C LEU A 220 -22.18 19.77 -6.24
N VAL A 221 -22.48 18.47 -6.37
CA VAL A 221 -22.07 17.67 -7.55
C VAL A 221 -22.76 18.21 -8.82
N ALA A 222 -24.06 18.53 -8.76
CA ALA A 222 -24.76 19.13 -9.89
C ALA A 222 -24.16 20.47 -10.28
N GLY A 223 -23.83 21.32 -9.30
CA GLY A 223 -23.15 22.59 -9.54
C GLY A 223 -21.79 22.42 -10.20
N ALA A 224 -21.00 21.45 -9.75
CA ALA A 224 -19.70 21.12 -10.32
C ALA A 224 -19.82 20.56 -11.76
N LEU A 225 -20.76 19.64 -12.00
CA LEU A 225 -21.02 19.12 -13.35
C LEU A 225 -21.48 20.23 -14.31
N SER A 226 -22.39 21.12 -13.87
CA SER A 226 -22.84 22.27 -14.67
C SER A 226 -21.73 23.30 -14.92
N ALA A 227 -20.70 23.32 -14.08
CA ALA A 227 -19.49 24.14 -14.25
C ALA A 227 -18.47 23.52 -15.23
N GLY A 228 -18.78 22.34 -15.80
CA GLY A 228 -17.85 21.62 -16.68
C GLY A 228 -16.69 20.95 -15.92
N MET A 229 -16.83 20.72 -14.60
CA MET A 229 -15.81 20.08 -13.77
C MET A 229 -15.94 18.56 -13.72
N GLY A 230 -16.89 17.96 -14.44
CA GLY A 230 -17.00 16.50 -14.58
C GLY A 230 -15.92 15.89 -15.48
N PRO A 231 -15.63 14.61 -15.31
CA PRO A 231 -16.13 13.70 -14.30
C PRO A 231 -15.52 13.92 -12.90
N ILE A 232 -16.25 13.50 -11.84
CA ILE A 232 -15.89 13.80 -10.45
C ILE A 232 -15.66 12.51 -9.66
N LEU A 233 -14.54 12.42 -8.96
CA LEU A 233 -14.22 11.38 -8.01
C LEU A 233 -14.43 11.91 -6.58
N LEU A 234 -15.36 11.30 -5.84
CA LEU A 234 -15.59 11.60 -4.43
C LEU A 234 -14.93 10.53 -3.56
N PHE A 235 -14.21 10.95 -2.53
CA PHE A 235 -13.71 10.05 -1.52
C PHE A 235 -14.58 10.11 -0.27
N ALA A 236 -15.20 8.97 0.08
CA ALA A 236 -16.02 8.81 1.28
C ALA A 236 -15.30 7.94 2.32
N PRO A 237 -15.52 8.17 3.64
CA PRO A 237 -14.73 7.51 4.69
C PRO A 237 -14.98 6.00 4.81
N ARG A 238 -16.18 5.52 4.42
CA ARG A 238 -16.61 4.13 4.61
C ARG A 238 -17.37 3.59 3.40
N ARG A 239 -17.40 2.26 3.27
CA ARG A 239 -18.12 1.56 2.20
C ARG A 239 -19.61 1.94 2.15
N LYS A 240 -20.30 1.84 3.30
CA LYS A 240 -21.73 2.22 3.39
C LYS A 240 -21.96 3.67 3.00
N ALA A 241 -21.10 4.60 3.46
CA ALA A 241 -21.22 6.01 3.09
C ALA A 241 -21.05 6.23 1.58
N ALA A 242 -20.11 5.51 0.94
CA ALA A 242 -19.92 5.58 -0.50
C ALA A 242 -21.15 5.07 -1.27
N GLU A 243 -21.73 3.95 -0.86
CA GLU A 243 -22.94 3.38 -1.47
C GLU A 243 -24.16 4.29 -1.26
N GLU A 244 -24.38 4.78 -0.03
CA GLU A 244 -25.49 5.69 0.28
C GLU A 244 -25.40 6.98 -0.51
N LEU A 245 -24.19 7.56 -0.59
CA LEU A 245 -23.96 8.77 -1.38
C LEU A 245 -24.22 8.51 -2.87
N ALA A 246 -23.82 7.36 -3.40
CA ALA A 246 -24.10 6.98 -4.78
C ALA A 246 -25.61 6.85 -5.04
N ARG A 247 -26.36 6.23 -4.12
CA ARG A 247 -27.84 6.14 -4.21
C ARG A 247 -28.47 7.53 -4.15
N GLN A 248 -28.04 8.38 -3.23
CA GLN A 248 -28.54 9.75 -3.10
C GLN A 248 -28.28 10.57 -4.37
N LEU A 249 -27.07 10.50 -4.92
CA LEU A 249 -26.75 11.16 -6.18
C LEU A 249 -27.59 10.58 -7.34
N GLY A 250 -27.75 9.27 -7.41
CA GLY A 250 -28.57 8.61 -8.41
C GLY A 250 -30.06 8.96 -8.35
N ALA A 251 -30.57 9.32 -7.16
CA ALA A 251 -31.96 9.76 -6.99
C ALA A 251 -32.19 11.24 -7.31
N GLU A 252 -31.21 12.10 -7.02
CA GLU A 252 -31.38 13.54 -7.03
C GLU A 252 -30.73 14.25 -8.21
N LEU A 253 -29.65 13.67 -8.80
CA LEU A 253 -29.05 14.27 -9.99
C LEU A 253 -30.00 14.19 -11.19
N PRO A 254 -29.97 15.19 -12.08
CA PRO A 254 -30.74 15.15 -13.33
C PRO A 254 -30.42 13.90 -14.15
N ASP A 255 -31.41 13.42 -14.84
CA ASP A 255 -31.22 12.33 -15.79
C ASP A 255 -30.28 12.80 -16.90
N THR A 256 -29.25 12.03 -17.14
CA THR A 256 -28.32 12.18 -18.25
C THR A 256 -28.66 11.16 -19.31
N ASP A 257 -28.06 11.31 -20.49
CA ASP A 257 -28.13 10.27 -21.52
C ASP A 257 -27.69 8.93 -20.91
N PRO A 258 -28.59 7.91 -20.86
CA PRO A 258 -28.35 6.67 -20.15
C PRO A 258 -27.19 5.89 -20.74
N LEU A 259 -26.29 5.42 -19.87
CA LEU A 259 -25.23 4.54 -20.32
C LEU A 259 -25.78 3.17 -20.69
N GLU A 260 -25.51 2.73 -21.91
CA GLU A 260 -25.84 1.38 -22.36
C GLU A 260 -24.80 0.38 -21.84
N LEU A 261 -25.27 -0.59 -21.07
CA LEU A 261 -24.44 -1.67 -20.54
C LEU A 261 -24.68 -2.94 -21.35
N THR A 262 -23.63 -3.70 -21.61
CA THR A 262 -23.76 -5.03 -22.20
C THR A 262 -24.49 -5.99 -21.24
N ALA A 263 -25.01 -7.09 -21.77
CA ALA A 263 -25.65 -8.12 -20.95
C ALA A 263 -24.70 -8.69 -19.88
N GLU A 264 -23.42 -8.88 -20.25
CA GLU A 264 -22.38 -9.32 -19.34
C GLU A 264 -22.11 -8.31 -18.22
N GLN A 265 -21.95 -7.04 -18.57
CA GLN A 265 -21.75 -5.96 -17.58
C GLN A 265 -22.93 -5.87 -16.60
N LYS A 266 -24.17 -6.00 -17.07
CA LYS A 266 -25.37 -6.03 -16.22
C LYS A 266 -25.37 -7.22 -15.28
N LYS A 267 -24.98 -8.40 -15.76
CA LYS A 267 -24.88 -9.62 -14.97
C LYS A 267 -23.84 -9.48 -13.86
N ILE A 268 -22.65 -8.96 -14.19
CA ILE A 268 -21.54 -8.78 -13.25
C ILE A 268 -21.84 -7.69 -12.22
N ALA A 269 -22.39 -6.55 -12.63
CA ALA A 269 -22.69 -5.43 -11.74
C ALA A 269 -23.90 -5.69 -10.83
N GLY A 270 -24.81 -6.58 -11.22
CA GLY A 270 -26.05 -6.80 -10.48
C GLY A 270 -27.05 -5.65 -10.64
N LYS A 271 -28.25 -5.80 -10.07
CA LYS A 271 -29.38 -4.89 -10.32
C LYS A 271 -29.13 -3.46 -9.83
N GLU A 272 -28.61 -3.33 -8.60
CA GLU A 272 -28.42 -2.01 -7.97
C GLU A 272 -27.34 -1.18 -8.67
N LEU A 273 -26.13 -1.75 -8.81
CA LEU A 273 -25.02 -1.03 -9.43
C LEU A 273 -25.30 -0.76 -10.92
N SER A 274 -25.95 -1.69 -11.64
CA SER A 274 -26.39 -1.46 -13.03
C SER A 274 -27.34 -0.27 -13.16
N GLY A 275 -28.25 -0.08 -12.19
CA GLY A 275 -29.12 1.07 -12.14
C GLY A 275 -28.38 2.40 -11.99
N LEU A 276 -27.35 2.43 -11.14
CA LEU A 276 -26.48 3.60 -10.97
C LEU A 276 -25.59 3.85 -12.19
N LEU A 277 -24.99 2.79 -12.75
CA LEU A 277 -24.16 2.88 -13.95
C LEU A 277 -24.91 3.46 -15.16
N ARG A 278 -26.17 3.10 -15.34
CA ARG A 278 -27.02 3.70 -16.38
C ARG A 278 -27.13 5.22 -16.23
N LYS A 279 -27.08 5.75 -15.00
CA LYS A 279 -27.02 7.17 -14.68
C LYS A 279 -25.62 7.75 -14.67
N ARG A 280 -24.63 6.99 -15.14
CA ARG A 280 -23.19 7.36 -15.17
C ARG A 280 -22.60 7.60 -13.77
N ILE A 281 -23.16 6.94 -12.76
CA ILE A 281 -22.71 6.99 -11.36
C ILE A 281 -22.26 5.60 -10.94
N ALA A 282 -21.17 5.53 -10.15
CA ALA A 282 -20.72 4.28 -9.56
C ALA A 282 -20.17 4.50 -8.15
N TYR A 283 -20.12 3.44 -7.36
CA TYR A 283 -19.29 3.37 -6.17
C TYR A 283 -18.14 2.38 -6.36
N HIS A 284 -17.03 2.61 -5.66
CA HIS A 284 -15.81 1.85 -5.78
C HIS A 284 -15.15 1.65 -4.40
N HIS A 285 -15.14 0.42 -3.90
CA HIS A 285 -14.52 0.06 -2.62
C HIS A 285 -14.08 -1.40 -2.58
N SER A 286 -13.26 -1.76 -1.60
CA SER A 286 -12.69 -3.12 -1.46
C SER A 286 -13.73 -4.22 -1.14
N GLY A 287 -14.96 -3.84 -0.74
CA GLY A 287 -16.08 -4.78 -0.55
C GLY A 287 -16.87 -5.09 -1.82
N LEU A 288 -16.63 -4.33 -2.90
CA LEU A 288 -17.21 -4.65 -4.21
C LEU A 288 -16.47 -5.84 -4.81
N GLU A 289 -17.22 -6.79 -5.37
CA GLU A 289 -16.64 -7.95 -6.02
C GLU A 289 -15.60 -7.53 -7.08
N TYR A 290 -14.53 -8.30 -7.18
CA TYR A 290 -13.42 -7.98 -8.07
C TYR A 290 -13.87 -7.78 -9.52
N HIS A 291 -14.73 -8.66 -10.05
CA HIS A 291 -15.24 -8.56 -11.42
C HIS A 291 -16.10 -7.32 -11.63
N SER A 292 -16.91 -6.90 -10.66
CA SER A 292 -17.69 -5.67 -10.74
C SER A 292 -16.78 -4.44 -10.72
N ARG A 293 -15.76 -4.43 -9.86
CA ARG A 293 -14.82 -3.33 -9.73
C ARG A 293 -13.90 -3.20 -10.93
N ALA A 294 -13.06 -4.24 -11.18
CA ALA A 294 -12.03 -4.21 -12.21
C ALA A 294 -12.56 -4.56 -13.61
N GLY A 295 -13.68 -5.27 -13.70
CA GLY A 295 -14.29 -5.67 -14.98
C GLY A 295 -15.31 -4.67 -15.52
N VAL A 296 -15.95 -3.87 -14.67
CA VAL A 296 -17.02 -2.95 -15.10
C VAL A 296 -16.73 -1.51 -14.69
N VAL A 297 -16.60 -1.20 -13.39
CA VAL A 297 -16.51 0.20 -12.91
C VAL A 297 -15.24 0.88 -13.41
N GLU A 298 -14.08 0.27 -13.23
CA GLU A 298 -12.79 0.87 -13.60
C GLU A 298 -12.65 1.10 -15.12
N PRO A 299 -13.01 0.14 -16.00
CA PRO A 299 -12.99 0.37 -17.44
C PRO A 299 -13.90 1.51 -17.87
N LEU A 300 -15.13 1.59 -17.33
CA LEU A 300 -16.06 2.67 -17.63
C LEU A 300 -15.57 4.03 -17.14
N ALA A 301 -14.90 4.07 -15.98
CA ALA A 301 -14.26 5.28 -15.46
C ALA A 301 -13.08 5.73 -16.34
N LYS A 302 -12.19 4.79 -16.72
CA LYS A 302 -11.02 5.06 -17.58
C LYS A 302 -11.41 5.58 -18.97
N THR A 303 -12.50 5.06 -19.52
CA THR A 303 -13.02 5.53 -20.83
C THR A 303 -13.87 6.81 -20.74
N GLY A 304 -13.99 7.38 -19.54
CA GLY A 304 -14.74 8.64 -19.33
C GLY A 304 -16.26 8.49 -19.44
N GLN A 305 -16.79 7.27 -19.42
CA GLN A 305 -18.24 7.03 -19.53
C GLN A 305 -18.99 7.31 -18.23
N LEU A 306 -18.29 7.32 -17.08
CA LEU A 306 -18.87 7.69 -15.79
C LEU A 306 -18.68 9.18 -15.52
N GLN A 307 -19.71 9.83 -14.99
CA GLN A 307 -19.67 11.24 -14.58
C GLN A 307 -19.27 11.39 -13.10
N VAL A 308 -19.66 10.42 -12.27
CA VAL A 308 -19.40 10.46 -10.84
C VAL A 308 -19.00 9.07 -10.35
N VAL A 309 -17.90 8.99 -9.62
CA VAL A 309 -17.50 7.78 -8.91
C VAL A 309 -17.25 8.13 -7.44
N ILE A 310 -17.79 7.35 -6.55
CA ILE A 310 -17.60 7.49 -5.11
C ILE A 310 -16.69 6.34 -4.64
N ALA A 311 -15.46 6.66 -4.25
CA ALA A 311 -14.49 5.70 -3.74
C ALA A 311 -14.33 5.82 -2.21
N THR A 312 -13.84 4.77 -1.56
CA THR A 312 -13.46 4.86 -0.15
C THR A 312 -12.04 5.39 0.02
N THR A 313 -11.79 6.14 1.11
CA THR A 313 -10.50 6.75 1.42
C THR A 313 -9.35 5.74 1.49
N GLY A 314 -9.57 4.56 2.09
CA GLY A 314 -8.58 3.49 2.16
C GLY A 314 -8.16 2.90 0.80
N LEU A 315 -8.80 3.31 -0.30
CA LEU A 315 -8.43 2.97 -1.67
C LEU A 315 -7.72 4.12 -2.41
N GLY A 316 -7.38 5.21 -1.74
CA GLY A 316 -6.71 6.34 -2.40
C GLY A 316 -5.49 5.93 -3.22
N ALA A 317 -4.67 5.01 -2.68
CA ALA A 317 -3.57 4.36 -3.38
C ALA A 317 -4.01 3.27 -4.38
N GLY A 318 -5.20 2.70 -4.22
CA GLY A 318 -5.69 1.54 -5.00
C GLY A 318 -6.62 1.89 -6.17
N VAL A 319 -7.04 3.15 -6.32
CA VAL A 319 -7.83 3.60 -7.48
C VAL A 319 -6.93 3.73 -8.70
N ASN A 320 -7.19 2.94 -9.73
CA ASN A 320 -6.36 2.89 -10.95
C ASN A 320 -6.94 3.72 -12.10
N PHE A 321 -7.57 4.85 -11.79
CA PHE A 321 -8.05 5.81 -12.77
C PHE A 321 -8.02 7.23 -12.20
N SER A 322 -8.07 8.23 -13.08
CA SER A 322 -8.15 9.64 -12.73
C SER A 322 -9.43 10.24 -13.30
N MET A 323 -9.94 11.25 -12.63
CA MET A 323 -11.08 12.04 -13.07
C MET A 323 -10.71 13.52 -13.11
N ARG A 324 -11.49 14.36 -13.78
CA ARG A 324 -11.17 15.78 -13.89
C ARG A 324 -11.16 16.47 -12.54
N SER A 325 -12.11 16.10 -11.66
CA SER A 325 -12.21 16.69 -10.32
C SER A 325 -12.18 15.63 -9.22
N VAL A 326 -11.65 16.03 -8.06
CA VAL A 326 -11.65 15.25 -6.82
C VAL A 326 -12.30 16.04 -5.71
N LEU A 327 -13.05 15.34 -4.86
CA LEU A 327 -13.64 15.86 -3.64
C LEU A 327 -13.46 14.84 -2.51
N VAL A 328 -12.99 15.30 -1.35
CA VAL A 328 -12.92 14.50 -0.12
C VAL A 328 -14.07 14.92 0.79
N THR A 329 -14.95 13.99 1.14
CA THR A 329 -16.16 14.31 1.94
C THR A 329 -15.85 14.53 3.40
N ASP A 330 -14.86 13.82 3.95
CA ASP A 330 -14.48 13.88 5.35
C ASP A 330 -12.97 13.72 5.54
N ARG A 331 -12.37 14.55 6.42
CA ARG A 331 -10.96 14.42 6.85
C ARG A 331 -10.77 13.30 7.88
N GLU A 332 -11.84 12.93 8.54
CA GLU A 332 -11.86 12.02 9.67
C GLU A 332 -12.71 10.80 9.36
N TYR A 333 -12.27 9.65 9.79
CA TYR A 333 -13.06 8.44 9.70
C TYR A 333 -12.87 7.59 10.96
N ARG A 334 -13.94 6.94 11.39
CA ARG A 334 -13.91 6.04 12.55
C ARG A 334 -13.64 4.62 12.11
N VAL A 335 -12.64 4.00 12.74
CA VAL A 335 -12.35 2.57 12.68
C VAL A 335 -12.56 2.00 14.10
N ASP A 336 -12.60 0.70 14.26
CA ASP A 336 -12.93 0.02 15.52
C ASP A 336 -12.05 0.47 16.71
N ASP A 337 -10.82 0.88 16.45
CA ASP A 337 -9.83 1.37 17.41
C ASP A 337 -9.84 2.90 17.65
N GLY A 338 -10.70 3.67 16.96
CA GLY A 338 -10.82 5.10 17.22
C GLY A 338 -11.08 6.01 16.03
N LEU A 339 -10.80 7.30 16.23
CA LEU A 339 -10.91 8.34 15.22
C LEU A 339 -9.57 8.49 14.50
N HIS A 340 -9.59 8.30 13.19
CA HIS A 340 -8.42 8.46 12.32
C HIS A 340 -8.56 9.70 11.44
N PHE A 341 -7.45 10.40 11.25
CA PHE A 341 -7.34 11.52 10.32
C PHE A 341 -6.62 11.10 9.07
N LEU A 342 -7.07 11.59 7.92
CA LEU A 342 -6.35 11.42 6.66
C LEU A 342 -5.00 12.10 6.74
N ARG A 343 -3.95 11.36 6.44
CA ARG A 343 -2.57 11.87 6.43
C ARG A 343 -2.33 12.74 5.19
N PRO A 344 -1.38 13.67 5.27
CA PRO A 344 -1.04 14.53 4.13
C PRO A 344 -0.63 13.77 2.86
N ASP A 345 0.07 12.65 2.97
CA ASP A 345 0.46 11.79 1.83
C ASP A 345 -0.73 11.04 1.23
N GLU A 346 -1.70 10.63 2.04
CA GLU A 346 -2.96 10.04 1.56
C GLU A 346 -3.80 11.07 0.79
N LEU A 347 -3.91 12.28 1.32
CA LEU A 347 -4.57 13.39 0.63
C LEU A 347 -3.87 13.72 -0.70
N LEU A 348 -2.53 13.75 -0.70
CA LEU A 348 -1.75 13.95 -1.92
C LEU A 348 -2.07 12.90 -2.99
N GLN A 349 -2.17 11.63 -2.60
CA GLN A 349 -2.53 10.55 -3.51
C GLN A 349 -3.98 10.69 -4.03
N MET A 350 -4.93 11.09 -3.17
CA MET A 350 -6.32 11.34 -3.56
C MET A 350 -6.41 12.52 -4.54
N PHE A 351 -5.81 13.66 -4.18
CA PHE A 351 -5.76 14.84 -5.06
C PHE A 351 -4.99 14.55 -6.35
N GLY A 352 -4.01 13.63 -6.27
CA GLY A 352 -3.27 13.13 -7.41
C GLY A 352 -4.15 12.45 -8.48
N ARG A 353 -5.38 12.08 -8.15
CA ARG A 353 -6.36 11.52 -9.09
C ARG A 353 -7.17 12.58 -9.83
N ALA A 354 -6.99 13.86 -9.51
CA ALA A 354 -7.58 14.97 -10.26
C ALA A 354 -6.75 15.30 -11.49
N GLY A 355 -7.44 15.53 -12.62
CA GLY A 355 -6.82 15.83 -13.92
C GLY A 355 -6.32 14.58 -14.64
N ARG A 356 -6.81 14.39 -15.86
CA ARG A 356 -6.46 13.27 -16.75
C ARG A 356 -5.44 13.74 -17.78
N ARG A 357 -4.23 13.17 -17.74
CA ARG A 357 -3.17 13.50 -18.71
C ARG A 357 -3.65 13.27 -20.14
N GLY A 358 -3.46 14.27 -20.99
CA GLY A 358 -3.86 14.24 -22.40
C GLY A 358 -5.35 14.44 -22.67
N LEU A 359 -6.18 14.65 -21.63
CA LEU A 359 -7.61 14.91 -21.74
C LEU A 359 -8.03 16.23 -21.07
N ASP A 360 -7.39 16.59 -19.97
CA ASP A 360 -7.74 17.78 -19.19
C ASP A 360 -6.54 18.74 -19.15
N ASP A 361 -6.78 20.03 -19.36
CA ASP A 361 -5.76 21.07 -19.19
C ASP A 361 -5.56 21.41 -17.71
N ARG A 362 -6.58 21.18 -16.88
CA ARG A 362 -6.59 21.42 -15.43
C ARG A 362 -7.39 20.34 -14.72
N GLY A 363 -6.90 19.95 -13.55
CA GLY A 363 -7.65 19.15 -12.58
C GLY A 363 -8.18 20.04 -11.45
N PHE A 364 -9.30 19.67 -10.84
CA PHE A 364 -9.92 20.47 -9.79
C PHE A 364 -9.98 19.69 -8.48
N VAL A 365 -9.65 20.36 -7.38
CA VAL A 365 -9.92 19.88 -6.02
C VAL A 365 -11.06 20.70 -5.45
N ILE A 366 -12.23 20.07 -5.29
CA ILE A 366 -13.42 20.74 -4.77
C ILE A 366 -13.36 20.65 -3.24
N VAL A 367 -13.35 21.84 -2.61
CA VAL A 367 -13.15 21.98 -1.16
C VAL A 367 -14.45 22.44 -0.51
N THR A 368 -14.89 21.72 0.50
CA THR A 368 -16.00 22.12 1.37
C THR A 368 -15.49 22.71 2.69
N PRO A 369 -16.26 23.55 3.38
CA PRO A 369 -15.85 24.12 4.65
C PRO A 369 -15.40 23.06 5.66
N LYS A 370 -14.29 23.32 6.34
CA LYS A 370 -13.67 22.43 7.36
C LYS A 370 -13.14 21.10 6.83
N GLN A 371 -13.16 20.88 5.51
CA GLN A 371 -12.59 19.67 4.90
C GLN A 371 -11.17 19.91 4.36
N ALA A 372 -10.57 18.85 3.82
CA ALA A 372 -9.20 18.89 3.33
C ALA A 372 -9.04 19.85 2.14
N ARG A 373 -8.00 20.68 2.19
CA ARG A 373 -7.63 21.63 1.14
C ARG A 373 -6.48 21.08 0.31
N LEU A 374 -6.26 21.65 -0.86
CA LEU A 374 -5.19 21.22 -1.76
C LEU A 374 -3.82 21.25 -1.07
N ASN A 375 -3.52 22.27 -0.28
CA ASN A 375 -2.26 22.42 0.46
C ASN A 375 -2.10 21.43 1.62
N ASP A 376 -3.15 20.74 2.06
CA ASP A 376 -3.06 19.69 3.07
C ASP A 376 -2.43 18.42 2.48
N GLY A 377 -2.56 18.23 1.16
CA GLY A 377 -1.92 17.12 0.45
C GLY A 377 -0.46 17.43 0.13
N ARG A 378 0.46 16.86 0.89
CA ARG A 378 1.90 17.07 0.75
C ARG A 378 2.69 15.80 0.97
N PRO A 379 3.88 15.69 0.38
CA PRO A 379 4.79 14.59 0.67
C PRO A 379 5.18 14.58 2.16
N LEU A 380 5.38 13.40 2.71
CA LEU A 380 5.87 13.22 4.08
C LEU A 380 7.32 12.73 4.08
N LYS A 381 8.08 13.12 5.13
CA LYS A 381 9.39 12.55 5.37
C LYS A 381 9.23 11.06 5.65
N LEU A 382 9.85 10.26 4.81
CA LEU A 382 9.92 8.82 5.01
C LEU A 382 10.81 8.53 6.22
N LYS A 383 10.24 7.83 7.17
CA LYS A 383 10.95 7.33 8.34
C LYS A 383 10.70 5.83 8.42
N ARG A 384 11.73 5.09 8.86
CA ARG A 384 11.54 3.67 9.07
C ARG A 384 10.49 3.40 10.17
N SER A 385 9.83 2.28 10.08
CA SER A 385 9.00 1.76 11.16
C SER A 385 9.86 1.43 12.39
N GLN A 386 9.34 1.66 13.59
CA GLN A 386 10.04 1.33 14.84
C GLN A 386 10.05 -0.18 15.13
N THR A 387 9.45 -0.98 14.25
CA THR A 387 9.35 -2.44 14.38
C THR A 387 10.46 -3.14 13.58
N LEU A 388 10.77 -4.36 13.95
CA LEU A 388 11.71 -5.24 13.26
C LEU A 388 10.97 -6.48 12.74
N ASP A 389 11.31 -6.93 11.54
CA ASP A 389 10.85 -8.22 11.01
C ASP A 389 11.72 -9.36 11.58
N TRP A 390 11.49 -9.72 12.82
CA TRP A 390 12.21 -10.83 13.49
C TRP A 390 12.18 -12.13 12.69
N PRO A 391 11.05 -12.58 12.12
CA PRO A 391 11.03 -13.74 11.22
C PRO A 391 12.03 -13.68 10.07
N ALA A 392 12.23 -12.50 9.49
CA ALA A 392 13.20 -12.33 8.41
C ALA A 392 14.64 -12.35 8.95
N ILE A 393 14.91 -11.69 10.09
CA ILE A 393 16.24 -11.71 10.75
C ILE A 393 16.62 -13.16 11.08
N LEU A 394 15.72 -13.92 11.67
CA LEU A 394 15.96 -15.34 12.00
C LEU A 394 16.22 -16.20 10.76
N ARG A 395 15.58 -15.89 9.63
CA ARG A 395 15.87 -16.57 8.35
C ARG A 395 17.28 -16.25 7.86
N VAL A 396 17.71 -14.99 7.93
CA VAL A 396 19.08 -14.58 7.56
C VAL A 396 20.10 -15.31 8.43
N MET A 397 19.87 -15.36 9.75
CA MET A 397 20.69 -16.13 10.68
C MET A 397 20.75 -17.62 10.33
N ASN A 398 19.62 -18.23 10.00
CA ASN A 398 19.56 -19.64 9.61
C ASN A 398 20.27 -19.91 8.27
N TYR A 399 20.18 -19.00 7.30
CA TYR A 399 20.92 -19.13 6.04
C TYR A 399 22.43 -18.98 6.26
N ALA A 400 22.88 -18.05 7.10
CA ALA A 400 24.28 -17.92 7.50
C ALA A 400 24.79 -19.19 8.20
N TYR A 401 24.04 -19.70 9.16
CA TYR A 401 24.38 -20.94 9.85
C TYR A 401 24.53 -22.13 8.90
N LYS A 402 23.60 -22.30 7.94
CA LYS A 402 23.69 -23.36 6.94
C LYS A 402 24.89 -23.25 6.00
N ARG A 403 25.46 -22.04 5.84
CA ARG A 403 26.68 -21.80 5.07
C ARG A 403 27.95 -21.87 5.92
N GLY A 404 27.83 -22.15 7.21
CA GLY A 404 28.98 -22.14 8.13
C GLY A 404 29.46 -20.74 8.53
N GLU A 405 28.67 -19.71 8.29
CA GLU A 405 28.94 -18.32 8.66
C GLU A 405 28.43 -18.01 10.08
N ASP A 406 29.01 -17.01 10.76
CA ASP A 406 28.51 -16.56 12.06
C ASP A 406 27.11 -15.92 11.89
N HIS A 407 26.12 -16.58 12.47
CA HIS A 407 24.71 -16.15 12.36
C HIS A 407 24.41 -14.85 13.14
N LEU A 408 25.16 -14.55 14.21
CA LEU A 408 25.01 -13.30 14.96
C LEU A 408 25.62 -12.13 14.18
N ASP A 409 26.75 -12.36 13.52
CA ASP A 409 27.34 -11.36 12.64
C ASP A 409 26.46 -11.09 11.44
N ALA A 410 25.85 -12.11 10.86
CA ALA A 410 24.87 -11.94 9.77
C ALA A 410 23.67 -11.07 10.20
N ALA A 411 23.14 -11.29 11.42
CA ALA A 411 22.06 -10.46 11.96
C ALA A 411 22.52 -9.01 12.24
N ARG A 412 23.73 -8.81 12.77
CA ARG A 412 24.30 -7.47 12.99
C ARG A 412 24.55 -6.73 11.68
N ASN A 413 25.13 -7.40 10.70
CA ASN A 413 25.36 -6.83 9.37
C ASN A 413 24.03 -6.42 8.72
N LEU A 414 22.96 -7.21 8.86
CA LEU A 414 21.64 -6.81 8.41
C LEU A 414 21.16 -5.55 9.16
N ALA A 415 21.32 -5.49 10.49
CA ALA A 415 20.88 -4.34 11.28
C ALA A 415 21.58 -3.04 10.86
N HIS A 416 22.86 -3.08 10.48
CA HIS A 416 23.59 -1.93 9.95
C HIS A 416 23.12 -1.48 8.56
N ARG A 417 22.41 -2.33 7.85
CA ARG A 417 21.86 -2.04 6.51
C ARG A 417 20.43 -1.51 6.54
N LEU A 418 19.80 -1.39 7.71
CA LEU A 418 18.45 -0.89 7.82
C LEU A 418 18.40 0.63 7.58
N PHE A 419 17.25 1.12 7.09
CA PHE A 419 17.02 2.54 6.81
C PHE A 419 16.89 3.34 8.11
N SER A 420 18.00 3.80 8.66
CA SER A 420 18.04 4.54 9.92
C SER A 420 19.17 5.56 9.92
N GLU A 421 18.90 6.74 10.50
CA GLU A 421 19.92 7.78 10.75
C GLU A 421 20.96 7.30 11.79
N GLU A 422 20.55 6.42 12.71
CA GLU A 422 21.43 5.79 13.69
C GLU A 422 21.49 4.27 13.46
N ASN A 423 22.63 3.69 13.73
CA ASN A 423 22.80 2.24 13.62
C ASN A 423 21.82 1.49 14.51
N VAL A 424 21.01 0.64 13.93
CA VAL A 424 20.07 -0.22 14.67
C VAL A 424 20.85 -1.26 15.45
N ARG A 425 20.83 -1.16 16.78
CA ARG A 425 21.47 -2.12 17.68
C ARG A 425 20.48 -3.21 18.05
N LEU A 426 20.73 -4.43 17.63
CA LEU A 426 19.90 -5.57 17.99
C LEU A 426 20.10 -6.03 19.44
N GLY A 427 21.15 -5.57 20.10
CA GLY A 427 21.44 -5.92 21.51
C GLY A 427 21.68 -7.40 21.76
N LEU A 428 21.96 -8.20 20.73
CA LEU A 428 22.00 -9.65 20.81
C LEU A 428 23.00 -10.17 21.85
N ARG A 429 24.23 -9.65 21.87
CA ARG A 429 25.25 -10.06 22.87
C ARG A 429 24.97 -9.46 24.24
N ASP A 430 24.61 -8.19 24.30
CA ASP A 430 24.37 -7.49 25.56
C ASP A 430 23.13 -8.06 26.27
N SER A 431 22.12 -8.43 25.51
CA SER A 431 20.92 -9.06 26.05
C SER A 431 21.19 -10.47 26.58
N ILE A 432 22.00 -11.26 25.87
CA ILE A 432 22.40 -12.59 26.34
C ILE A 432 23.23 -12.48 27.62
N ASN A 433 24.21 -11.56 27.66
CA ASN A 433 25.03 -11.36 28.85
C ASN A 433 24.21 -10.83 30.03
N LYS A 434 23.29 -9.89 29.80
CA LYS A 434 22.37 -9.40 30.84
C LYS A 434 21.44 -10.50 31.38
N ILE A 435 20.91 -11.32 30.47
CA ILE A 435 20.07 -12.45 30.85
C ILE A 435 20.89 -13.50 31.63
N SER A 436 22.12 -13.83 31.19
CA SER A 436 23.02 -14.71 31.93
C SER A 436 23.34 -14.15 33.31
N MET A 437 23.74 -12.88 33.41
CA MET A 437 24.02 -12.24 34.70
C MET A 437 22.79 -12.17 35.60
N GLN A 438 21.60 -11.91 35.07
CA GLN A 438 20.37 -11.93 35.85
C GLN A 438 19.99 -13.35 36.30
N ILE A 439 20.24 -14.35 35.47
CA ILE A 439 20.04 -15.75 35.82
C ILE A 439 20.98 -16.11 36.93
N ASP A 440 22.28 -15.83 36.82
CA ASP A 440 23.27 -16.14 37.81
C ASP A 440 22.96 -15.44 39.16
N GLN A 441 22.54 -14.16 39.10
CA GLN A 441 22.12 -13.42 40.31
C GLN A 441 20.84 -13.98 40.96
N VAL A 442 19.90 -14.51 40.16
CA VAL A 442 18.68 -15.16 40.70
C VAL A 442 19.00 -16.52 41.30
N PHE A 443 19.98 -17.25 40.75
CA PHE A 443 20.42 -18.53 41.30
C PHE A 443 21.32 -18.36 42.52
N GLU A 444 22.19 -17.34 42.58
CA GLU A 444 23.01 -17.06 43.77
C GLU A 444 22.21 -16.54 44.98
N LYS A 445 21.08 -15.89 44.77
CA LYS A 445 20.24 -15.34 45.86
C LYS A 445 19.18 -16.27 46.40
N LYS A 446 18.96 -17.43 45.81
CA LYS A 446 18.06 -18.46 46.39
C LYS A 446 18.87 -19.56 47.07
N GLU A 447 19.21 -19.34 48.34
CA GLU A 447 19.31 -20.48 49.27
C GLU A 447 18.00 -21.25 49.17
N LEU A 448 18.08 -22.52 48.77
CA LEU A 448 16.94 -23.43 48.73
C LEU A 448 16.29 -23.45 50.12
N PRO A 449 15.01 -23.17 50.26
CA PRO A 449 14.32 -23.42 51.52
C PRO A 449 14.40 -24.92 51.75
N LYS A 450 14.89 -25.26 52.96
CA LYS A 450 14.87 -26.61 53.46
C LYS A 450 13.47 -27.18 53.32
N GLU A 451 13.44 -28.45 52.94
CA GLU A 451 12.28 -29.26 52.71
C GLU A 451 11.14 -28.99 53.70
N ASP A 452 10.05 -28.47 53.21
CA ASP A 452 8.73 -28.75 53.76
C ASP A 452 7.72 -28.79 52.61
N GLY A 453 7.21 -30.00 52.42
CA GLY A 453 5.92 -30.28 51.78
C GLY A 453 5.66 -29.74 50.36
N GLY A 454 6.36 -30.26 49.40
CA GLY A 454 5.76 -30.54 48.09
C GLY A 454 5.06 -29.45 47.32
N ARG A 455 5.79 -28.57 46.64
CA ARG A 455 5.39 -28.01 45.33
C ARG A 455 6.65 -27.67 44.55
N ASN A 456 7.03 -28.55 43.63
CA ASN A 456 8.11 -28.29 42.70
C ASN A 456 7.72 -27.10 41.78
N GLN A 457 8.48 -26.02 41.83
CA GLN A 457 8.31 -24.89 40.95
C GLN A 457 9.05 -25.17 39.64
N VAL A 458 8.35 -25.14 38.53
CA VAL A 458 8.94 -25.21 37.20
C VAL A 458 9.24 -23.79 36.74
N ILE A 459 10.49 -23.48 36.50
CA ILE A 459 10.90 -22.19 35.89
C ILE A 459 10.99 -22.43 34.38
N GLU A 460 10.10 -21.79 33.63
CA GLU A 460 10.17 -21.75 32.17
C GLU A 460 10.74 -20.41 31.75
N MET A 461 11.78 -20.44 30.94
CA MET A 461 12.41 -19.24 30.38
C MET A 461 12.23 -19.18 28.90
N ARG A 462 12.03 -17.98 28.40
CA ARG A 462 11.94 -17.74 26.98
C ARG A 462 13.34 -17.82 26.38
N ASN A 463 13.58 -18.77 25.48
CA ASN A 463 14.83 -18.85 24.77
C ASN A 463 14.97 -17.73 23.73
N PHE A 464 16.14 -17.64 23.13
CA PHE A 464 16.50 -16.64 22.14
C PHE A 464 15.59 -16.62 20.89
N ALA A 465 14.99 -17.76 20.54
CA ALA A 465 14.03 -17.88 19.44
C ALA A 465 12.60 -17.49 19.86
N GLY A 466 12.40 -17.06 21.11
CA GLY A 466 11.08 -16.74 21.65
C GLY A 466 10.27 -17.95 22.08
N LEU A 467 10.86 -19.15 22.11
CA LEU A 467 10.26 -20.38 22.61
C LEU A 467 10.52 -20.52 24.10
N TRP A 468 9.56 -21.11 24.81
CA TRP A 468 9.72 -21.41 26.21
C TRP A 468 10.55 -22.68 26.39
N GLU A 469 11.64 -22.61 27.16
CA GLU A 469 12.49 -23.73 27.52
C GLU A 469 12.45 -23.98 29.00
N ARG A 470 12.41 -25.25 29.37
CA ARG A 470 12.57 -25.68 30.76
C ARG A 470 14.04 -25.69 31.14
N ARG A 471 14.39 -25.01 32.22
CA ARG A 471 15.70 -25.15 32.85
C ARG A 471 15.55 -25.71 34.24
N GLY A 472 16.17 -26.86 34.47
CA GLY A 472 16.20 -27.55 35.75
C GLY A 472 16.01 -29.06 35.57
N GLY A 473 16.93 -29.88 36.16
CA GLY A 473 16.89 -31.33 36.04
C GLY A 473 15.62 -31.92 36.62
N GLN A 474 15.26 -33.08 36.14
CA GLN A 474 14.18 -33.99 36.56
C GLN A 474 13.01 -33.34 37.31
N CYS A 475 12.15 -32.64 36.59
CA CYS A 475 10.88 -32.20 37.15
C CYS A 475 9.78 -33.19 36.82
N GLN A 476 9.32 -33.93 37.82
CA GLN A 476 8.06 -34.72 37.78
C GLN A 476 6.86 -33.89 38.24
N ALA A 477 6.90 -32.57 38.16
CA ALA A 477 5.79 -31.74 38.60
C ALA A 477 4.78 -31.48 37.47
N PRO A 478 3.49 -31.42 37.77
CA PRO A 478 2.48 -31.05 36.79
C PRO A 478 2.77 -29.63 36.28
N LEU A 479 2.72 -29.49 34.98
CA LEU A 479 2.81 -28.22 34.26
C LEU A 479 1.78 -27.22 34.80
N GLY A 480 2.20 -26.09 35.36
CA GLY A 480 1.23 -25.17 35.93
C GLY A 480 1.65 -23.72 36.13
N GLU A 481 2.91 -23.38 35.95
CA GLU A 481 3.37 -22.03 36.24
C GLU A 481 4.16 -21.44 35.05
N ALA A 482 3.69 -20.32 34.52
CA ALA A 482 4.37 -19.54 33.51
C ALA A 482 4.61 -18.12 34.04
N PHE A 483 5.68 -17.48 33.60
CA PHE A 483 5.96 -16.09 33.91
C PHE A 483 5.78 -15.22 32.66
N ALA A 484 5.23 -14.03 32.83
CA ALA A 484 5.07 -13.08 31.79
C ALA A 484 5.60 -11.70 32.19
N LEU A 485 6.08 -10.91 31.25
CA LEU A 485 6.61 -9.58 31.47
C LEU A 485 5.45 -8.58 31.57
N HIS A 486 5.27 -7.97 32.74
CA HIS A 486 4.30 -6.92 32.99
C HIS A 486 5.00 -5.68 33.53
N LYS A 487 4.85 -4.53 32.85
CA LYS A 487 5.49 -3.25 33.22
C LYS A 487 7.00 -3.33 33.49
N GLY A 488 7.72 -4.19 32.75
CA GLY A 488 9.16 -4.36 32.92
C GLY A 488 9.58 -5.39 33.98
N GLU A 489 8.64 -6.00 34.71
CA GLU A 489 8.90 -7.03 35.71
C GLU A 489 8.29 -8.38 35.31
N TRP A 490 8.98 -9.46 35.68
CA TRP A 490 8.47 -10.80 35.45
C TRP A 490 7.49 -11.19 36.54
N VAL A 491 6.24 -11.39 36.16
CA VAL A 491 5.15 -11.74 37.06
C VAL A 491 4.69 -13.18 36.79
N LYS A 492 4.43 -13.91 37.86
CA LYS A 492 3.92 -15.28 37.76
C LYS A 492 2.52 -15.30 37.16
N ALA A 493 2.35 -16.03 36.06
CA ALA A 493 1.07 -16.22 35.39
C ALA A 493 0.47 -17.58 35.73
N LEU A 494 -0.83 -17.60 36.01
CA LEU A 494 -1.56 -18.85 36.22
C LEU A 494 -1.97 -19.42 34.85
N THR A 495 -1.43 -20.59 34.50
CA THR A 495 -1.82 -21.31 33.29
C THR A 495 -2.43 -22.65 33.65
N LEU A 496 -3.47 -23.04 32.96
CA LEU A 496 -4.01 -24.38 33.03
C LEU A 496 -3.14 -25.33 32.21
N PRO A 497 -2.81 -26.53 32.69
CA PRO A 497 -1.92 -27.48 32.01
C PRO A 497 -2.29 -27.76 30.56
N ASP A 498 -3.58 -27.81 30.25
CA ASP A 498 -4.12 -28.15 28.94
C ASP A 498 -4.03 -26.99 27.91
N THR A 499 -3.69 -25.79 28.35
CA THR A 499 -3.64 -24.62 27.49
C THR A 499 -2.22 -24.16 27.09
N LEU A 500 -1.19 -24.65 27.76
CA LEU A 500 0.22 -24.28 27.50
C LEU A 500 0.67 -24.62 26.10
N GLY A 501 0.22 -25.72 25.52
CA GLY A 501 0.51 -26.07 24.13
C GLY A 501 -0.21 -25.19 23.08
N LYS A 502 -1.20 -24.40 23.50
CA LYS A 502 -2.02 -23.54 22.61
C LYS A 502 -1.64 -22.06 22.71
N VAL A 503 -0.77 -21.67 23.65
CA VAL A 503 -0.36 -20.27 23.82
C VAL A 503 0.63 -19.89 22.73
N LYS A 504 0.21 -19.00 21.84
CA LYS A 504 1.06 -18.40 20.81
C LYS A 504 1.63 -17.08 21.32
N MET A 505 2.83 -16.72 20.85
CA MET A 505 3.45 -15.44 21.13
C MET A 505 2.51 -14.28 20.78
N GLY A 506 2.28 -13.36 21.71
CA GLY A 506 1.37 -12.22 21.54
C GLY A 506 -0.07 -12.43 22.02
N ASN A 507 -0.40 -13.62 22.56
CA ASN A 507 -1.70 -13.80 23.20
C ASN A 507 -1.74 -13.08 24.55
N PRO A 508 -2.83 -12.40 24.91
CA PRO A 508 -2.98 -11.80 26.23
C PRO A 508 -2.95 -12.89 27.31
N CYS A 509 -2.14 -12.67 28.33
CA CYS A 509 -2.05 -13.56 29.49
C CYS A 509 -2.80 -12.95 30.68
N ARG A 510 -3.49 -13.79 31.45
CA ARG A 510 -4.14 -13.36 32.70
C ARG A 510 -3.17 -13.43 33.86
N PHE A 511 -3.11 -12.35 34.64
CA PHE A 511 -2.28 -12.25 35.85
C PHE A 511 -3.14 -12.06 37.08
N GLY A 512 -2.71 -12.62 38.18
CA GLY A 512 -3.31 -12.41 39.50
C GLY A 512 -3.84 -13.68 40.18
N ASP A 513 -4.25 -13.55 41.44
CA ASP A 513 -4.93 -14.59 42.18
C ASP A 513 -6.34 -14.80 41.65
N LYS A 514 -6.92 -15.98 41.96
CA LYS A 514 -8.26 -16.40 41.48
C LYS A 514 -9.38 -15.36 41.66
N LYS A 515 -9.16 -14.30 42.43
CA LYS A 515 -10.14 -13.24 42.70
C LYS A 515 -9.85 -11.90 41.99
N ASN A 516 -8.61 -11.67 41.52
CA ASN A 516 -8.22 -10.43 40.87
C ASN A 516 -7.43 -10.75 39.60
N LEU A 517 -8.11 -11.01 38.49
CA LEU A 517 -7.54 -11.27 37.19
C LEU A 517 -7.44 -9.96 36.42
N THR A 518 -6.22 -9.53 36.12
CA THR A 518 -5.96 -8.44 35.12
C THR A 518 -5.51 -9.06 33.79
N TYR A 519 -5.97 -8.49 32.69
CA TYR A 519 -5.63 -8.92 31.33
C TYR A 519 -4.41 -8.19 30.81
#